data_0caa504402992f89b8acdf9ee3fcaaa1
#
_entry.id   0caa504402992f89b8acdf9ee3fcaaa1
#
_cell.length_a   1.000
_cell.length_b   1.000
_cell.length_c   1.000
_cell.angle_alpha   90.00
_cell.angle_beta   90.00
_cell.angle_gamma   90.00
#
_symmetry.space_group_name_H-M   'P 1'
#
loop_
_entity.id
_entity.type
_entity.pdbx_description
1 polymer ?
#
loop_
_entity_poly.entity_id
_entity_poly.type
_entity_poly.pdbx_seq_one_letter_code
_entity_poly.pdbx_strand_id
1 'polypeptide(L)'
;FAGLGSVEAASMYAQSEYGEVSMRCNVICLDGERIKNHSAGNISNAEAEELILFLNREMGGSYLDSNGNPVIAPAKELDADGIPTVAANGEPAIVRFFPGVSYRHLLKIRGGNKHVQCTPPHDKIGKPWCDYMPQPATNSDNTRMTSVETSALIAALMLKSMEILPQHPVNQRRAAEGKDMANSIW
;
A
#
# COMPACT_ATOMS: atom_id res chain seq x y z
N PHE A 1 14.53 -5.90 -6.14
CA PHE A 1 13.74 -5.50 -7.32
C PHE A 1 13.04 -4.15 -7.11
N ALA A 2 13.79 -3.15 -6.63
CA ALA A 2 13.33 -1.77 -6.59
C ALA A 2 13.16 -1.17 -8.01
N GLY A 3 13.70 -1.83 -9.04
CA GLY A 3 13.72 -1.32 -10.40
C GLY A 3 12.38 -1.34 -11.15
N LEU A 4 11.52 -2.34 -10.88
CA LEU A 4 10.22 -2.45 -11.58
C LEU A 4 9.22 -1.40 -11.10
N GLY A 5 9.19 -1.08 -9.79
CA GLY A 5 8.32 -0.04 -9.26
C GLY A 5 8.68 1.35 -9.79
N SER A 6 9.98 1.62 -9.94
CA SER A 6 10.45 2.90 -10.51
C SER A 6 10.17 3.04 -11.99
N VAL A 7 10.26 1.93 -12.75
CA VAL A 7 9.95 1.91 -14.19
C VAL A 7 8.44 2.04 -14.41
N GLU A 8 7.62 1.34 -13.63
CA GLU A 8 6.16 1.47 -13.69
C GLU A 8 5.72 2.88 -13.26
N ALA A 9 6.33 3.46 -12.22
CA ALA A 9 6.07 4.82 -11.79
C ALA A 9 6.46 5.84 -12.87
N ALA A 10 7.59 5.64 -13.55
CA ALA A 10 8.02 6.51 -14.64
C ALA A 10 7.11 6.41 -15.87
N SER A 11 6.49 5.27 -16.12
CA SER A 11 5.54 5.08 -17.22
C SER A 11 4.14 5.61 -16.92
N MET A 12 3.72 5.58 -15.64
CA MET A 12 2.40 6.02 -15.21
C MET A 12 2.36 7.49 -14.76
N TYR A 13 3.45 7.97 -14.15
CA TYR A 13 3.56 9.33 -13.57
C TYR A 13 4.93 9.88 -13.90
N ALA A 14 4.96 10.92 -14.69
CA ALA A 14 6.15 11.44 -15.37
C ALA A 14 7.32 11.91 -14.48
N GLN A 15 7.21 11.91 -13.15
CA GLN A 15 8.33 12.20 -12.25
C GLN A 15 8.02 11.76 -10.81
N SER A 16 8.89 10.96 -10.19
CA SER A 16 8.95 10.89 -8.74
C SER A 16 9.59 12.18 -8.22
N GLU A 17 8.92 12.89 -7.31
CA GLU A 17 9.52 14.04 -6.64
C GLU A 17 10.76 13.58 -5.85
N TYR A 18 11.78 14.42 -5.84
CA TYR A 18 13.01 14.16 -5.09
C TYR A 18 12.68 13.87 -3.61
N GLY A 19 13.16 12.72 -3.10
CA GLY A 19 12.87 12.31 -1.72
C GLY A 19 11.58 11.52 -1.54
N GLU A 20 11.02 10.96 -2.61
CA GLU A 20 9.85 10.09 -2.59
C GLU A 20 10.23 8.66 -2.95
N VAL A 21 9.74 7.70 -2.18
CA VAL A 21 9.84 6.27 -2.52
C VAL A 21 8.56 5.85 -3.24
N SER A 22 8.74 5.24 -4.41
CA SER A 22 7.66 4.62 -5.18
C SER A 22 7.85 3.12 -5.16
N MET A 23 6.80 2.39 -4.84
CA MET A 23 6.83 0.93 -4.81
C MET A 23 5.55 0.34 -5.36
N ARG A 24 5.69 -0.85 -5.93
CA ARG A 24 4.55 -1.64 -6.35
C ARG A 24 3.70 -1.99 -5.13
N CYS A 25 2.41 -1.84 -5.26
CA CYS A 25 1.44 -2.21 -4.25
C CYS A 25 0.38 -3.10 -4.91
N ASN A 26 0.36 -4.36 -4.55
CA ASN A 26 -0.66 -5.29 -5.05
C ASN A 26 -1.84 -5.35 -4.08
N VAL A 27 -3.02 -5.66 -4.61
CA VAL A 27 -4.12 -6.17 -3.80
C VAL A 27 -4.14 -7.68 -3.92
N ILE A 28 -4.17 -8.38 -2.80
CA ILE A 28 -4.07 -9.83 -2.74
C ILE A 28 -5.20 -10.45 -1.92
N CYS A 29 -5.37 -11.77 -2.04
CA CYS A 29 -6.29 -12.52 -1.19
C CYS A 29 -5.53 -13.30 -0.13
N LEU A 30 -5.90 -13.07 1.12
CA LEU A 30 -5.47 -13.88 2.26
C LEU A 30 -6.62 -14.82 2.67
N ASP A 31 -6.27 -16.03 3.07
CA ASP A 31 -7.17 -16.98 3.72
C ASP A 31 -6.67 -17.24 5.14
N GLY A 32 -7.28 -16.57 6.11
CA GLY A 32 -6.81 -16.57 7.48
C GLY A 32 -5.35 -16.10 7.58
N GLU A 33 -4.48 -16.98 8.03
CA GLU A 33 -3.06 -16.68 8.26
C GLU A 33 -2.19 -16.90 7.01
N ARG A 34 -2.77 -17.32 5.88
CA ARG A 34 -2.00 -17.71 4.68
C ARG A 34 -2.29 -16.84 3.47
N ILE A 35 -1.26 -16.65 2.66
CA ILE A 35 -1.40 -16.01 1.36
C ILE A 35 -2.07 -17.01 0.42
N LYS A 36 -3.30 -16.70 -0.01
CA LYS A 36 -4.08 -17.56 -0.89
C LYS A 36 -3.83 -17.26 -2.36
N ASN A 37 -3.89 -16.00 -2.75
CA ASN A 37 -3.84 -15.60 -4.16
C ASN A 37 -3.21 -14.21 -4.30
N HIS A 38 -2.13 -14.12 -5.08
CA HIS A 38 -1.38 -12.89 -5.28
C HIS A 38 -2.07 -11.88 -6.21
N SER A 39 -3.09 -12.30 -6.93
CA SER A 39 -3.83 -11.48 -7.90
C SER A 39 -5.26 -11.14 -7.46
N ALA A 40 -5.63 -11.49 -6.22
CA ALA A 40 -7.01 -11.37 -5.73
C ALA A 40 -8.03 -11.96 -6.71
N GLY A 41 -7.73 -13.14 -7.28
CA GLY A 41 -8.58 -13.80 -8.28
C GLY A 41 -8.68 -13.04 -9.59
N ASN A 42 -7.61 -12.38 -10.02
CA ASN A 42 -7.57 -11.53 -11.22
C ASN A 42 -8.66 -10.44 -11.19
N ILE A 43 -8.71 -9.71 -10.09
CA ILE A 43 -9.68 -8.62 -9.89
C ILE A 43 -9.72 -7.66 -11.08
N SER A 44 -10.93 -7.17 -11.43
CA SER A 44 -11.11 -6.21 -12.52
C SER A 44 -10.50 -4.85 -12.19
N ASN A 45 -10.18 -4.07 -13.24
CA ASN A 45 -9.68 -2.71 -13.07
C ASN A 45 -10.65 -1.82 -12.29
N ALA A 46 -11.95 -1.90 -12.60
CA ALA A 46 -12.97 -1.08 -11.95
C ALA A 46 -13.11 -1.39 -10.45
N GLU A 47 -13.15 -2.66 -10.08
CA GLU A 47 -13.22 -3.08 -8.67
C GLU A 47 -11.96 -2.67 -7.90
N ALA A 48 -10.79 -2.90 -8.50
CA ALA A 48 -9.52 -2.56 -7.86
C ALA A 48 -9.35 -1.05 -7.70
N GLU A 49 -9.72 -0.25 -8.70
CA GLU A 49 -9.69 1.22 -8.60
C GLU A 49 -10.54 1.72 -7.44
N GLU A 50 -11.75 1.19 -7.29
CA GLU A 50 -12.65 1.55 -6.18
C GLU A 50 -12.01 1.25 -4.82
N LEU A 51 -11.35 0.10 -4.69
CA LEU A 51 -10.64 -0.28 -3.46
C LEU A 51 -9.42 0.62 -3.19
N ILE A 52 -8.65 0.95 -4.20
CA ILE A 52 -7.46 1.81 -4.03
C ILE A 52 -7.86 3.24 -3.65
N LEU A 53 -8.90 3.79 -4.24
CA LEU A 53 -9.42 5.10 -3.86
C LEU A 53 -10.01 5.09 -2.44
N PHE A 54 -10.62 3.98 -2.04
CA PHE A 54 -11.05 3.76 -0.67
C PHE A 54 -9.87 3.78 0.31
N LEU A 55 -8.76 3.11 -0.02
CA LEU A 55 -7.54 3.14 0.81
C LEU A 55 -6.96 4.55 0.95
N ASN A 56 -6.97 5.35 -0.11
CA ASN A 56 -6.57 6.75 -0.05
C ASN A 56 -7.43 7.54 0.95
N ARG A 57 -8.74 7.35 0.91
CA ARG A 57 -9.64 8.03 1.84
C ARG A 57 -9.42 7.60 3.29
N GLU A 58 -9.26 6.31 3.53
CA GLU A 58 -9.19 5.74 4.88
C GLU A 58 -7.79 5.74 5.49
N MET A 59 -6.74 5.75 4.67
CA MET A 59 -5.34 5.64 5.13
C MET A 59 -4.42 6.73 4.58
N GLY A 60 -4.88 7.51 3.61
CA GLY A 60 -4.05 8.53 2.97
C GLY A 60 -3.70 9.73 3.86
N GLY A 61 -4.23 9.79 5.06
CA GLY A 61 -3.89 10.78 6.07
C GLY A 61 -2.84 10.32 7.08
N SER A 62 -2.27 9.13 6.87
CA SER A 62 -1.29 8.53 7.78
C SER A 62 0.00 9.34 7.85
N TYR A 63 0.63 9.35 9.02
CA TYR A 63 1.86 10.09 9.30
C TYR A 63 2.67 9.40 10.39
N LEU A 64 3.87 9.88 10.67
CA LEU A 64 4.65 9.47 11.83
C LEU A 64 4.49 10.48 12.96
N ASP A 65 4.27 10.00 14.18
CA ASP A 65 4.20 10.88 15.36
C ASP A 65 5.61 11.39 15.75
N SER A 66 5.69 12.16 16.81
CA SER A 66 6.96 12.74 17.29
C SER A 66 8.00 11.70 17.71
N ASN A 67 7.58 10.47 17.99
CA ASN A 67 8.44 9.33 18.34
C ASN A 67 8.81 8.45 17.14
N GLY A 68 8.35 8.81 15.93
CA GLY A 68 8.57 8.03 14.71
C GLY A 68 7.64 6.83 14.57
N ASN A 69 6.56 6.76 15.35
CA ASN A 69 5.58 5.68 15.26
C ASN A 69 4.51 5.99 14.21
N PRO A 70 4.11 5.00 13.39
CA PRO A 70 3.04 5.18 12.42
C PRO A 70 1.69 5.48 13.08
N VAL A 71 1.02 6.50 12.59
CA VAL A 71 -0.39 6.79 12.89
C VAL A 71 -1.18 6.61 11.60
N ILE A 72 -2.01 5.57 11.54
CA ILE A 72 -2.84 5.31 10.38
C ILE A 72 -4.15 6.08 10.53
N ALA A 73 -4.43 6.94 9.57
CA ALA A 73 -5.56 7.87 9.65
C ALA A 73 -6.13 8.19 8.27
N PRO A 74 -7.43 8.57 8.21
CA PRO A 74 -8.05 9.07 6.99
C PRO A 74 -7.37 10.33 6.47
N ALA A 75 -7.36 10.52 5.16
CA ALA A 75 -6.93 11.76 4.54
C ALA A 75 -7.84 12.90 4.97
N LYS A 76 -7.24 14.07 5.28
CA LYS A 76 -8.00 15.28 5.59
C LYS A 76 -8.56 15.91 4.32
N GLU A 77 -7.77 15.89 3.25
CA GLU A 77 -8.18 16.38 1.94
C GLU A 77 -7.67 15.44 0.83
N LEU A 78 -8.48 15.33 -0.21
CA LEU A 78 -8.18 14.58 -1.44
C LEU A 78 -8.31 15.55 -2.62
N ASP A 79 -7.54 15.30 -3.69
CA ASP A 79 -7.74 16.01 -4.95
C ASP A 79 -8.94 15.45 -5.76
N ALA A 80 -9.16 15.99 -6.96
CA ALA A 80 -10.26 15.58 -7.83
C ALA A 80 -10.17 14.10 -8.27
N ASP A 81 -8.97 13.52 -8.26
CA ASP A 81 -8.72 12.14 -8.64
C ASP A 81 -8.77 11.18 -7.44
N GLY A 82 -9.06 11.68 -6.25
CA GLY A 82 -9.12 10.89 -5.03
C GLY A 82 -7.74 10.59 -4.42
N ILE A 83 -6.72 11.39 -4.76
CA ILE A 83 -5.37 11.25 -4.23
C ILE A 83 -5.19 12.16 -3.01
N PRO A 84 -4.64 11.67 -1.89
CA PRO A 84 -4.44 12.47 -0.70
C PRO A 84 -3.55 13.69 -0.91
N THR A 85 -3.99 14.85 -0.44
CA THR A 85 -3.22 16.10 -0.49
C THR A 85 -2.84 16.59 0.90
N VAL A 86 -3.71 16.40 1.89
CA VAL A 86 -3.46 16.80 3.27
C VAL A 86 -3.67 15.62 4.21
N ALA A 87 -2.65 15.35 5.04
CA ALA A 87 -2.68 14.31 6.05
C ALA A 87 -3.54 14.72 7.27
N ALA A 88 -3.86 13.75 8.13
CA ALA A 88 -4.70 13.95 9.30
C ALA A 88 -4.11 14.98 10.28
N ASN A 89 -2.78 15.11 10.33
CA ASN A 89 -2.08 16.10 11.16
C ASN A 89 -2.04 17.51 10.54
N GLY A 90 -2.63 17.72 9.36
CA GLY A 90 -2.66 19.01 8.66
C GLY A 90 -1.45 19.29 7.76
N GLU A 91 -0.44 18.43 7.78
CA GLU A 91 0.73 18.52 6.91
C GLU A 91 0.43 17.93 5.52
N PRO A 92 1.27 18.19 4.50
CA PRO A 92 1.12 17.54 3.21
C PRO A 92 1.11 16.02 3.34
N ALA A 93 0.21 15.35 2.61
CA ALA A 93 0.07 13.90 2.65
C ALA A 93 1.36 13.21 2.22
N ILE A 94 1.79 12.22 2.99
CA ILE A 94 2.99 11.42 2.71
C ILE A 94 2.67 10.06 2.11
N VAL A 95 1.46 9.54 2.34
CA VAL A 95 1.00 8.23 1.85
C VAL A 95 -0.02 8.44 0.74
N ARG A 96 0.29 7.93 -0.46
CA ARG A 96 -0.59 8.06 -1.62
C ARG A 96 -0.61 6.78 -2.41
N PHE A 97 -1.82 6.25 -2.66
CA PHE A 97 -2.02 5.08 -3.51
C PHE A 97 -2.52 5.51 -4.88
N PHE A 98 -1.95 4.91 -5.93
CA PHE A 98 -2.33 5.19 -7.32
C PHE A 98 -2.87 3.93 -7.97
N PRO A 99 -4.12 3.95 -8.49
CA PRO A 99 -4.68 2.81 -9.20
C PRO A 99 -3.87 2.46 -10.44
N GLY A 100 -3.68 1.18 -10.66
CA GLY A 100 -3.03 0.63 -11.84
C GLY A 100 -3.94 -0.35 -12.56
N VAL A 101 -3.39 -1.46 -13.02
CA VAL A 101 -4.09 -2.47 -13.81
C VAL A 101 -4.33 -3.73 -12.96
N SER A 102 -5.59 -4.16 -12.85
CA SER A 102 -6.02 -5.34 -12.10
C SER A 102 -5.55 -5.27 -10.64
N TYR A 103 -4.74 -6.22 -10.19
CA TYR A 103 -4.20 -6.27 -8.82
C TYR A 103 -2.94 -5.43 -8.60
N ARG A 104 -2.41 -4.77 -9.64
CA ARG A 104 -1.14 -4.03 -9.62
C ARG A 104 -1.36 -2.54 -9.51
N HIS A 105 -0.90 -1.95 -8.40
CA HIS A 105 -1.03 -0.54 -8.10
C HIS A 105 0.30 0.03 -7.63
N LEU A 106 0.32 1.30 -7.28
CA LEU A 106 1.50 2.00 -6.84
C LEU A 106 1.26 2.64 -5.47
N LEU A 107 2.22 2.50 -4.57
CA LEU A 107 2.29 3.24 -3.32
C LEU A 107 3.46 4.21 -3.40
N LYS A 108 3.21 5.46 -3.06
CA LYS A 108 4.24 6.48 -2.93
C LYS A 108 4.29 6.98 -1.50
N ILE A 109 5.50 7.05 -0.93
CA ILE A 109 5.74 7.55 0.42
C ILE A 109 6.72 8.71 0.33
N ARG A 110 6.24 9.92 0.61
CA ARG A 110 7.06 11.12 0.64
C ARG A 110 8.01 11.09 1.83
N GLY A 111 9.30 11.30 1.59
CA GLY A 111 10.34 11.21 2.59
C GLY A 111 10.68 9.78 3.01
N GLY A 112 10.09 8.77 2.36
CA GLY A 112 10.35 7.36 2.66
C GLY A 112 11.77 6.92 2.29
N ASN A 113 12.20 5.84 2.90
CA ASN A 113 13.50 5.23 2.67
C ASN A 113 13.36 4.00 1.77
N LYS A 114 14.20 3.91 0.72
CA LYS A 114 14.16 2.80 -0.24
C LYS A 114 14.75 1.49 0.30
N HIS A 115 15.48 1.54 1.42
CA HIS A 115 16.11 0.37 2.02
C HIS A 115 15.14 -0.41 2.89
N VAL A 116 14.06 -0.87 2.28
CA VAL A 116 13.05 -1.75 2.87
C VAL A 116 13.00 -3.05 2.07
N GLN A 117 13.06 -4.17 2.77
CA GLN A 117 12.92 -5.50 2.16
C GLN A 117 11.45 -5.91 2.20
N CYS A 118 10.88 -6.10 1.01
CA CYS A 118 9.53 -6.62 0.83
C CYS A 118 9.61 -7.93 0.05
N THR A 119 8.78 -8.89 0.43
CA THR A 119 8.75 -10.22 -0.21
C THR A 119 7.63 -10.25 -1.24
N PRO A 120 7.89 -10.61 -2.51
CA PRO A 120 6.85 -10.78 -3.52
C PRO A 120 5.82 -11.84 -3.10
N PRO A 121 4.51 -11.55 -3.15
CA PRO A 121 3.50 -12.47 -2.63
C PRO A 121 3.37 -13.74 -3.47
N HIS A 122 3.66 -13.69 -4.78
CA HIS A 122 3.59 -14.83 -5.67
C HIS A 122 4.61 -15.94 -5.34
N ASP A 123 5.69 -15.60 -4.63
CA ASP A 123 6.71 -16.56 -4.19
C ASP A 123 6.29 -17.29 -2.90
N LYS A 124 5.23 -16.85 -2.24
CA LYS A 124 4.85 -17.28 -0.88
C LYS A 124 3.40 -17.78 -0.77
N ILE A 125 2.83 -18.21 -1.87
CA ILE A 125 1.47 -18.79 -1.88
C ILE A 125 1.42 -20.00 -0.92
N GLY A 126 0.40 -20.03 -0.07
CA GLY A 126 0.20 -21.05 0.96
C GLY A 126 1.03 -20.87 2.24
N LYS A 127 1.88 -19.85 2.29
CA LYS A 127 2.73 -19.56 3.45
C LYS A 127 2.05 -18.57 4.41
N PRO A 128 2.41 -18.58 5.72
CA PRO A 128 1.92 -17.60 6.67
C PRO A 128 2.38 -16.20 6.28
N TRP A 129 1.44 -15.27 6.16
CA TRP A 129 1.78 -13.89 5.74
C TRP A 129 2.61 -13.14 6.79
N CYS A 130 2.44 -13.46 8.08
CA CYS A 130 3.17 -12.80 9.17
C CYS A 130 4.68 -13.00 9.12
N ASP A 131 5.16 -14.06 8.46
CA ASP A 131 6.59 -14.35 8.30
C ASP A 131 7.27 -13.46 7.24
N TYR A 132 6.49 -12.74 6.43
CA TYR A 132 6.97 -12.01 5.26
C TYR A 132 6.63 -10.52 5.28
N MET A 133 6.38 -9.97 6.44
CA MET A 133 6.14 -8.54 6.62
C MET A 133 7.37 -7.72 6.22
N PRO A 134 7.19 -6.45 5.80
CA PRO A 134 8.31 -5.57 5.46
C PRO A 134 9.33 -5.47 6.58
N GLN A 135 10.61 -5.56 6.22
CA GLN A 135 11.73 -5.47 7.15
C GLN A 135 12.68 -4.34 6.75
N PRO A 136 13.29 -3.65 7.72
CA PRO A 136 14.31 -2.67 7.41
C PRO A 136 15.55 -3.36 6.86
N ALA A 137 16.19 -2.73 5.85
CA ALA A 137 17.51 -3.06 5.39
C ALA A 137 18.52 -2.05 5.94
N THR A 138 19.81 -2.23 5.63
CA THR A 138 20.85 -1.27 6.03
C THR A 138 20.53 0.11 5.46
N ASN A 139 20.51 1.12 6.32
CA ASN A 139 20.22 2.48 5.95
C ASN A 139 21.50 3.31 5.83
N SER A 140 21.80 3.73 4.62
CA SER A 140 22.90 4.66 4.35
C SER A 140 22.41 5.97 3.73
N ASP A 141 21.11 6.10 3.46
CA ASP A 141 20.56 7.28 2.80
C ASP A 141 20.13 8.34 3.81
N ASN A 142 20.38 9.58 3.47
CA ASN A 142 19.96 10.74 4.24
C ASN A 142 18.54 11.15 3.85
N THR A 143 17.57 10.30 4.18
CA THR A 143 16.14 10.53 3.93
C THR A 143 15.43 11.02 5.20
N ARG A 144 14.23 11.59 5.02
CA ARG A 144 13.41 12.10 6.13
C ARG A 144 12.99 10.99 7.10
N MET A 145 12.70 9.80 6.56
CA MET A 145 12.40 8.59 7.34
C MET A 145 13.58 7.63 7.30
N THR A 146 13.82 6.94 8.41
CA THR A 146 14.75 5.80 8.44
C THR A 146 14.13 4.59 7.75
N SER A 147 14.94 3.56 7.45
CA SER A 147 14.42 2.29 6.93
C SER A 147 13.52 1.59 7.95
N VAL A 148 13.79 1.73 9.24
CA VAL A 148 12.94 1.19 10.32
C VAL A 148 11.57 1.89 10.32
N GLU A 149 11.55 3.21 10.26
CA GLU A 149 10.31 3.99 10.23
C GLU A 149 9.49 3.70 8.97
N THR A 150 10.14 3.62 7.81
CA THR A 150 9.45 3.33 6.55
C THR A 150 8.86 1.91 6.54
N SER A 151 9.62 0.90 6.98
CA SER A 151 9.12 -0.47 7.05
C SER A 151 7.98 -0.60 8.06
N ALA A 152 8.05 0.08 9.19
CA ALA A 152 6.98 0.11 10.18
C ALA A 152 5.70 0.76 9.64
N LEU A 153 5.83 1.86 8.88
CA LEU A 153 4.69 2.51 8.23
C LEU A 153 4.03 1.58 7.21
N ILE A 154 4.81 0.93 6.34
CA ILE A 154 4.28 -0.01 5.35
C ILE A 154 3.57 -1.18 6.04
N ALA A 155 4.17 -1.76 7.07
CA ALA A 155 3.57 -2.85 7.84
C ALA A 155 2.24 -2.42 8.49
N ALA A 156 2.18 -1.21 9.05
CA ALA A 156 0.96 -0.67 9.64
C ALA A 156 -0.14 -0.44 8.60
N LEU A 157 0.21 0.04 7.40
CA LEU A 157 -0.72 0.18 6.28
C LEU A 157 -1.27 -1.19 5.84
N MET A 158 -0.41 -2.20 5.73
CA MET A 158 -0.82 -3.57 5.38
C MET A 158 -1.80 -4.13 6.41
N LEU A 159 -1.49 -4.04 7.70
CA LEU A 159 -2.37 -4.52 8.78
C LEU A 159 -3.72 -3.80 8.78
N LYS A 160 -3.72 -2.48 8.59
CA LYS A 160 -4.98 -1.72 8.49
C LYS A 160 -5.80 -2.14 7.27
N SER A 161 -5.16 -2.40 6.14
CA SER A 161 -5.86 -2.88 4.95
C SER A 161 -6.57 -4.21 5.19
N MET A 162 -5.96 -5.11 5.94
CA MET A 162 -6.57 -6.40 6.32
C MET A 162 -7.82 -6.23 7.19
N GLU A 163 -7.88 -5.14 7.97
CA GLU A 163 -9.03 -4.81 8.81
C GLU A 163 -10.17 -4.20 7.97
N ILE A 164 -9.88 -3.27 7.07
CA ILE A 164 -10.91 -2.45 6.40
C ILE A 164 -11.35 -2.97 5.04
N LEU A 165 -10.47 -3.60 4.27
CA LEU A 165 -10.82 -4.09 2.92
C LEU A 165 -11.91 -5.16 2.92
N PRO A 166 -11.94 -6.13 3.84
CA PRO A 166 -13.01 -7.13 3.85
C PRO A 166 -14.42 -6.53 4.02
N GLN A 167 -14.53 -5.38 4.65
CA GLN A 167 -15.82 -4.70 4.90
C GLN A 167 -16.34 -3.92 3.69
N HIS A 168 -15.49 -3.65 2.70
CA HIS A 168 -15.86 -2.87 1.53
C HIS A 168 -16.91 -3.60 0.67
N PRO A 169 -17.92 -2.89 0.12
CA PRO A 169 -18.97 -3.50 -0.71
C PRO A 169 -18.47 -4.33 -1.89
N VAL A 170 -17.35 -3.92 -2.53
CA VAL A 170 -16.71 -4.72 -3.60
C VAL A 170 -16.36 -6.12 -3.09
N ASN A 171 -15.71 -6.21 -1.94
CA ASN A 171 -15.31 -7.49 -1.37
C ASN A 171 -16.50 -8.30 -0.84
N GLN A 172 -17.52 -7.64 -0.32
CA GLN A 172 -18.75 -8.31 0.10
C GLN A 172 -19.47 -8.96 -1.10
N ARG A 173 -19.56 -8.27 -2.24
CA ARG A 173 -20.08 -8.84 -3.49
C ARG A 173 -19.24 -10.01 -3.97
N ARG A 174 -17.90 -9.84 -3.99
CA ARG A 174 -16.98 -10.90 -4.43
C ARG A 174 -17.14 -12.16 -3.60
N ALA A 175 -17.22 -12.03 -2.29
CA ALA A 175 -17.44 -13.15 -1.39
C ALA A 175 -18.80 -13.83 -1.64
N ALA A 176 -19.87 -13.06 -1.82
CA ALA A 176 -21.22 -13.58 -2.12
C ALA A 176 -21.25 -14.33 -3.47
N GLU A 177 -20.42 -13.94 -4.42
CA GLU A 177 -20.27 -14.59 -5.74
C GLU A 177 -19.27 -15.76 -5.75
N GLY A 178 -18.69 -16.10 -4.59
CA GLY A 178 -17.68 -17.15 -4.49
C GLY A 178 -16.31 -16.80 -5.08
N LYS A 179 -16.06 -15.50 -5.28
CA LYS A 179 -14.77 -14.99 -5.76
C LYS A 179 -13.83 -14.66 -4.62
N ASP A 180 -12.52 -14.72 -4.88
CA ASP A 180 -11.52 -14.29 -3.91
C ASP A 180 -11.65 -12.79 -3.62
N MET A 181 -11.66 -12.42 -2.34
CA MET A 181 -11.63 -11.02 -1.93
C MET A 181 -10.23 -10.44 -2.13
N ALA A 182 -10.15 -9.15 -2.46
CA ALA A 182 -8.92 -8.37 -2.36
C ALA A 182 -8.85 -7.78 -0.95
N ASN A 183 -8.44 -8.58 0.01
CA ASN A 183 -8.58 -8.27 1.45
C ASN A 183 -7.29 -7.84 2.13
N SER A 184 -6.22 -7.62 1.37
CA SER A 184 -4.95 -7.05 1.86
C SER A 184 -4.21 -6.36 0.73
N ILE A 185 -3.45 -5.33 1.08
CA ILE A 185 -2.36 -4.84 0.22
C ILE A 185 -1.07 -5.57 0.54
N TRP A 186 -0.19 -5.64 -0.49
CA TRP A 186 1.09 -6.31 -0.33
C TRP A 186 2.19 -5.70 -1.22
#